data_30ae3f8a4bf5b8fc0ef39dbfb1466473
#
_entry.id   30ae3f8a4bf5b8fc0ef39dbfb1466473
#
_cell.length_a   1.000
_cell.length_b   1.000
_cell.length_c   1.000
_cell.angle_alpha   90.00
_cell.angle_beta   90.00
_cell.angle_gamma   90.00
#
_symmetry.space_group_name_H-M   'P 1'
#
loop_
_entity.id
_entity.type
_entity.pdbx_description
1 polymer ?
#
loop_
_entity_poly.entity_id
_entity_poly.type
_entity_poly.pdbx_seq_one_letter_code
_entity_poly.pdbx_strand_id
1 'polypeptide(L)'
;MRQQNAGSDDRSLLERIRRGDTEGAGELFERYAPALLRFTDRLLSDRASAEEVTQEVFVKVITRAHQYDGRAEVSSWLFAIAANACRDRRRRDRRAPIVPLEAVPEPPQKGEGIEARLLTRERRAAVREALDSLSDEQREALVLARYHGLPYSEIAAVLGISVGAVKTRIFRAVEALKARFHEGETTWNAAN
;
A
#
# COMPACT_ATOMS: atom_id res chain seq x y z
N MET A 1 7.14 14.87 18.58
CA MET A 1 7.94 14.09 19.55
C MET A 1 7.72 12.57 19.50
N ARG A 2 6.56 12.02 19.04
CA ARG A 2 6.34 10.55 18.98
C ARG A 2 7.04 9.85 17.80
N GLN A 3 7.33 10.52 16.69
CA GLN A 3 7.97 9.90 15.52
C GLN A 3 9.48 9.62 15.69
N GLN A 4 10.21 10.43 16.45
CA GLN A 4 11.65 10.24 16.65
C GLN A 4 12.00 9.04 17.54
N ASN A 5 11.10 8.66 18.47
CA ASN A 5 11.31 7.49 19.34
C ASN A 5 11.02 6.17 18.59
N ALA A 6 10.08 6.17 17.63
CA ALA A 6 9.74 4.98 16.86
C ALA A 6 10.89 4.52 15.95
N GLY A 7 11.56 5.44 15.26
CA GLY A 7 12.65 5.10 14.34
C GLY A 7 13.90 4.51 15.03
N SER A 8 14.20 4.95 16.25
CA SER A 8 15.29 4.38 17.05
C SER A 8 14.96 2.95 17.52
N ASP A 9 13.71 2.70 17.88
CA ASP A 9 13.19 1.43 18.31
C ASP A 9 13.14 0.42 17.14
N ASP A 10 12.69 0.86 15.96
CA ASP A 10 12.63 0.02 14.76
C ASP A 10 14.00 -0.43 14.26
N ARG A 11 15.02 0.43 14.36
CA ARG A 11 16.39 0.05 14.03
C ARG A 11 16.91 -1.01 15.02
N SER A 12 16.58 -0.88 16.30
CA SER A 12 16.91 -1.88 17.32
C SER A 12 16.24 -3.22 17.02
N LEU A 13 14.98 -3.22 16.56
CA LEU A 13 14.27 -4.43 16.15
C LEU A 13 14.97 -5.10 14.96
N LEU A 14 15.39 -4.35 13.93
CA LEU A 14 16.13 -4.91 12.81
C LEU A 14 17.48 -5.50 13.22
N GLU A 15 18.19 -4.89 14.18
CA GLU A 15 19.43 -5.46 14.73
C GLU A 15 19.17 -6.77 15.47
N ARG A 16 18.08 -6.87 16.24
CA ARG A 16 17.67 -8.11 16.89
C ARG A 16 17.36 -9.21 15.86
N ILE A 17 16.61 -8.87 14.80
CA ILE A 17 16.30 -9.79 13.70
C ILE A 17 17.57 -10.28 13.00
N ARG A 18 18.55 -9.42 12.77
CA ARG A 18 19.87 -9.80 12.21
C ARG A 18 20.59 -10.85 13.03
N ARG A 19 20.39 -10.84 14.35
CA ARG A 19 20.98 -11.81 15.29
C ARG A 19 20.14 -13.08 15.45
N GLY A 20 19.04 -13.21 14.67
CA GLY A 20 18.16 -14.37 14.71
C GLY A 20 17.07 -14.31 15.77
N ASP A 21 16.81 -13.14 16.36
CA ASP A 21 15.75 -12.97 17.34
C ASP A 21 14.37 -12.98 16.66
N THR A 22 13.61 -14.04 16.94
CA THR A 22 12.25 -14.24 16.41
C THR A 22 11.21 -13.34 17.09
N GLU A 23 11.44 -12.94 18.35
CA GLU A 23 10.54 -12.00 19.05
C GLU A 23 10.62 -10.61 18.42
N GLY A 24 11.82 -10.14 18.08
CA GLY A 24 12.00 -8.89 17.33
C GLY A 24 11.29 -8.89 15.99
N ALA A 25 11.26 -10.03 15.30
CA ALA A 25 10.50 -10.19 14.07
C ALA A 25 8.98 -10.12 14.32
N GLY A 26 8.49 -10.73 15.40
CA GLY A 26 7.09 -10.65 15.84
C GLY A 26 6.67 -9.21 16.16
N GLU A 27 7.48 -8.48 16.92
CA GLU A 27 7.21 -7.07 17.27
C GLU A 27 7.15 -6.18 16.02
N LEU A 28 8.07 -6.37 15.07
CA LEU A 28 8.07 -5.63 13.80
C LEU A 28 6.84 -5.96 12.95
N PHE A 29 6.43 -7.24 12.94
CA PHE A 29 5.23 -7.69 12.26
C PHE A 29 3.98 -7.03 12.84
N GLU A 30 3.75 -7.11 14.14
CA GLU A 30 2.60 -6.50 14.80
C GLU A 30 2.50 -4.99 14.52
N ARG A 31 3.63 -4.31 14.51
CA ARG A 31 3.70 -2.87 14.26
C ARG A 31 3.36 -2.49 12.82
N TYR A 32 3.87 -3.22 11.84
CA TYR A 32 3.81 -2.81 10.44
C TYR A 32 2.83 -3.60 9.56
N ALA A 33 2.43 -4.82 9.94
CA ALA A 33 1.54 -5.65 9.12
C ALA A 33 0.21 -4.96 8.79
N PRO A 34 -0.47 -4.25 9.71
CA PRO A 34 -1.71 -3.57 9.36
C PRO A 34 -1.50 -2.42 8.34
N ALA A 35 -0.37 -1.73 8.39
CA ALA A 35 -0.06 -0.64 7.46
C ALA A 35 0.34 -1.19 6.09
N LEU A 36 1.20 -2.20 6.06
CA LEU A 36 1.63 -2.87 4.83
C LEU A 36 0.45 -3.54 4.12
N LEU A 37 -0.43 -4.23 4.86
CA LEU A 37 -1.61 -4.86 4.29
C LEU A 37 -2.56 -3.83 3.65
N ARG A 38 -2.79 -2.69 4.31
CA ARG A 38 -3.56 -1.59 3.69
C ARG A 38 -2.90 -1.02 2.43
N PHE A 39 -1.58 -0.97 2.42
CA PHE A 39 -0.82 -0.52 1.26
C PHE A 39 -0.93 -1.49 0.09
N THR A 40 -0.65 -2.78 0.32
CA THR A 40 -0.71 -3.82 -0.71
C THR A 40 -2.13 -4.00 -1.25
N ASP A 41 -3.16 -3.95 -0.39
CA ASP A 41 -4.57 -4.02 -0.77
C ASP A 41 -4.97 -2.87 -1.72
N ARG A 42 -4.53 -1.63 -1.45
CA ARG A 42 -4.77 -0.50 -2.35
C ARG A 42 -4.02 -0.58 -3.67
N LEU A 43 -2.87 -1.24 -3.69
CA LEU A 43 -2.11 -1.43 -4.92
C LEU A 43 -2.61 -2.59 -5.76
N LEU A 44 -3.03 -3.69 -5.15
CA LEU A 44 -3.38 -4.92 -5.86
C LEU A 44 -4.88 -5.03 -6.15
N SER A 45 -5.73 -4.31 -5.41
CA SER A 45 -7.19 -4.34 -5.51
C SER A 45 -7.80 -5.74 -5.29
N ASP A 46 -7.01 -6.66 -4.78
CA ASP A 46 -7.36 -8.03 -4.42
C ASP A 46 -6.83 -8.38 -3.03
N ARG A 47 -7.74 -8.67 -2.11
CA ARG A 47 -7.43 -8.92 -0.70
C ARG A 47 -6.53 -10.14 -0.48
N ALA A 48 -6.81 -11.23 -1.20
CA ALA A 48 -6.03 -12.46 -1.07
C ALA A 48 -4.59 -12.24 -1.51
N SER A 49 -4.39 -11.63 -2.69
CA SER A 49 -3.06 -11.24 -3.18
C SER A 49 -2.36 -10.27 -2.24
N ALA A 50 -3.10 -9.34 -1.62
CA ALA A 50 -2.51 -8.39 -0.67
C ALA A 50 -2.00 -9.08 0.60
N GLU A 51 -2.72 -10.07 1.12
CA GLU A 51 -2.30 -10.87 2.26
C GLU A 51 -1.06 -11.72 1.93
N GLU A 52 -1.06 -12.42 0.79
CA GLU A 52 0.10 -13.19 0.32
C GLU A 52 1.34 -12.30 0.16
N VAL A 53 1.21 -11.16 -0.51
CA VAL A 53 2.31 -10.23 -0.72
C VAL A 53 2.80 -9.63 0.60
N THR A 54 1.89 -9.34 1.54
CA THR A 54 2.29 -8.84 2.86
C THR A 54 3.11 -9.89 3.62
N GLN A 55 2.72 -11.15 3.59
CA GLN A 55 3.52 -12.24 4.17
C GLN A 55 4.89 -12.37 3.49
N GLU A 56 4.93 -12.34 2.15
CA GLU A 56 6.18 -12.37 1.37
C GLU A 56 7.12 -11.21 1.76
N VAL A 57 6.58 -10.02 2.02
CA VAL A 57 7.36 -8.86 2.48
C VAL A 57 8.05 -9.17 3.80
N PHE A 58 7.36 -9.74 4.80
CA PHE A 58 7.97 -10.07 6.08
C PHE A 58 9.02 -11.18 5.97
N VAL A 59 8.80 -12.18 5.13
CA VAL A 59 9.84 -13.17 4.82
C VAL A 59 11.09 -12.49 4.24
N LYS A 60 10.91 -11.54 3.30
CA LYS A 60 12.02 -10.76 2.73
C LYS A 60 12.69 -9.87 3.78
N VAL A 61 11.93 -9.26 4.70
CA VAL A 61 12.46 -8.44 5.79
C VAL A 61 13.37 -9.28 6.68
N ILE A 62 12.91 -10.44 7.14
CA ILE A 62 13.68 -11.33 8.01
C ILE A 62 14.96 -11.81 7.30
N THR A 63 14.84 -12.28 6.05
CA THR A 63 15.98 -12.83 5.31
C THR A 63 16.96 -11.76 4.82
N ARG A 64 16.51 -10.51 4.62
CA ARG A 64 17.32 -9.41 4.09
C ARG A 64 17.59 -8.29 5.10
N ALA A 65 17.31 -8.49 6.39
CA ALA A 65 17.61 -7.50 7.42
C ALA A 65 19.08 -7.01 7.34
N HIS A 66 20.02 -7.88 6.97
CA HIS A 66 21.42 -7.56 6.78
C HIS A 66 21.69 -6.55 5.62
N GLN A 67 20.75 -6.37 4.68
CA GLN A 67 20.86 -5.43 3.57
C GLN A 67 20.40 -4.00 3.92
N TYR A 68 19.74 -3.83 5.07
CA TYR A 68 19.36 -2.51 5.54
C TYR A 68 20.62 -1.73 5.99
N ASP A 69 20.91 -0.62 5.32
CA ASP A 69 22.13 0.18 5.53
C ASP A 69 21.94 1.34 6.52
N GLY A 70 20.75 1.52 7.07
CA GLY A 70 20.43 2.56 8.04
C GLY A 70 20.26 3.98 7.47
N ARG A 71 20.36 4.17 6.13
CA ARG A 71 20.25 5.49 5.50
C ARG A 71 18.81 6.00 5.43
N ALA A 72 17.87 5.12 5.19
CA ALA A 72 16.44 5.44 5.18
C ALA A 72 15.81 5.07 6.54
N GLU A 73 14.61 5.59 6.80
CA GLU A 73 13.80 5.09 7.90
C GLU A 73 13.37 3.64 7.63
N VAL A 74 13.22 2.85 8.71
CA VAL A 74 12.82 1.43 8.60
C VAL A 74 11.49 1.30 7.89
N SER A 75 10.53 2.16 8.20
CA SER A 75 9.24 2.22 7.52
C SER A 75 9.39 2.38 6.00
N SER A 76 10.22 3.33 5.56
CA SER A 76 10.47 3.57 4.14
C SER A 76 11.10 2.36 3.45
N TRP A 77 12.02 1.68 4.12
CA TRP A 77 12.62 0.44 3.62
C TRP A 77 11.59 -0.69 3.49
N LEU A 78 10.70 -0.86 4.48
CA LEU A 78 9.60 -1.83 4.44
C LEU A 78 8.63 -1.54 3.27
N PHE A 79 8.22 -0.28 3.09
CA PHE A 79 7.37 0.11 1.97
C PHE A 79 8.06 -0.06 0.62
N ALA A 80 9.37 0.11 0.52
CA ALA A 80 10.11 -0.16 -0.72
C ALA A 80 10.07 -1.66 -1.08
N ILE A 81 10.25 -2.56 -0.10
CA ILE A 81 10.11 -4.00 -0.31
C ILE A 81 8.68 -4.33 -0.77
N ALA A 82 7.66 -3.75 -0.11
CA ALA A 82 6.26 -3.98 -0.43
C ALA A 82 5.89 -3.46 -1.84
N ALA A 83 6.34 -2.25 -2.21
CA ALA A 83 6.10 -1.70 -3.54
C ALA A 83 6.70 -2.59 -4.64
N ASN A 84 7.92 -3.06 -4.44
CA ASN A 84 8.57 -3.98 -5.38
C ASN A 84 7.82 -5.32 -5.49
N ALA A 85 7.38 -5.88 -4.35
CA ALA A 85 6.61 -7.13 -4.34
C ALA A 85 5.25 -6.97 -5.05
N CYS A 86 4.56 -5.85 -4.86
CA CYS A 86 3.33 -5.54 -5.58
C CYS A 86 3.54 -5.40 -7.10
N ARG A 87 4.62 -4.73 -7.55
CA ARG A 87 4.96 -4.63 -8.97
C ARG A 87 5.24 -6.01 -9.58
N ASP A 88 5.98 -6.84 -8.86
CA ASP A 88 6.28 -8.22 -9.29
C ASP A 88 5.01 -9.07 -9.38
N ARG A 89 4.09 -8.94 -8.41
CA ARG A 89 2.78 -9.62 -8.45
C ARG A 89 1.96 -9.18 -9.66
N ARG A 90 1.77 -7.89 -9.87
CA ARG A 90 1.04 -7.35 -11.02
C ARG A 90 1.63 -7.76 -12.36
N ARG A 91 2.96 -7.83 -12.46
CA ARG A 91 3.64 -8.29 -13.66
C ARG A 91 3.36 -9.78 -13.90
N ARG A 92 3.28 -10.60 -12.86
CA ARG A 92 2.89 -12.01 -12.95
C ARG A 92 1.44 -12.17 -13.38
N ASP A 93 0.53 -11.43 -12.74
CA ASP A 93 -0.91 -11.52 -13.01
C ASP A 93 -1.25 -11.09 -14.45
N ARG A 94 -0.59 -10.08 -15.00
CA ARG A 94 -0.73 -9.66 -16.40
C ARG A 94 -0.24 -10.73 -17.42
N ARG A 95 0.61 -11.64 -17.01
CA ARG A 95 1.15 -12.73 -17.87
C ARG A 95 0.37 -14.03 -17.70
N ALA A 96 -0.38 -14.17 -16.63
CA ALA A 96 -1.23 -15.32 -16.40
C ALA A 96 -2.44 -15.29 -17.36
N PRO A 97 -2.87 -16.43 -17.92
CA PRO A 97 -4.12 -16.48 -18.65
C PRO A 97 -5.26 -16.09 -17.73
N ILE A 98 -6.19 -15.26 -18.25
CA ILE A 98 -7.35 -14.78 -17.50
C ILE A 98 -8.24 -15.97 -17.17
N VAL A 99 -8.12 -16.49 -15.95
CA VAL A 99 -9.12 -17.39 -15.38
C VAL A 99 -10.05 -16.49 -14.57
N PRO A 100 -11.36 -16.44 -14.87
CA PRO A 100 -12.30 -15.68 -14.06
C PRO A 100 -12.30 -16.26 -12.64
N LEU A 101 -11.72 -15.55 -11.68
CA LEU A 101 -11.81 -15.91 -10.29
C LEU A 101 -13.12 -15.26 -9.76
N GLU A 102 -14.06 -16.09 -9.35
CA GLU A 102 -15.26 -15.59 -8.66
C GLU A 102 -14.83 -14.78 -7.43
N ALA A 103 -15.35 -13.57 -7.34
CA ALA A 103 -15.05 -12.68 -6.23
C ALA A 103 -15.51 -13.31 -4.92
N VAL A 104 -14.57 -13.73 -4.08
CA VAL A 104 -14.87 -14.21 -2.73
C VAL A 104 -15.31 -13.01 -1.88
N PRO A 105 -16.51 -13.04 -1.26
CA PRO A 105 -16.99 -11.94 -0.43
C PRO A 105 -16.05 -11.70 0.76
N GLU A 106 -15.70 -10.44 1.01
CA GLU A 106 -14.94 -10.07 2.22
C GLU A 106 -15.66 -10.52 3.49
N PRO A 107 -14.94 -11.12 4.47
CA PRO A 107 -15.55 -11.51 5.74
C PRO A 107 -16.11 -10.29 6.48
N PRO A 108 -17.28 -10.41 7.14
CA PRO A 108 -17.96 -9.31 7.80
C PRO A 108 -17.15 -8.78 8.99
N GLN A 109 -16.89 -7.47 9.03
CA GLN A 109 -16.37 -6.82 10.23
C GLN A 109 -17.43 -6.76 11.31
N LYS A 110 -17.09 -7.17 12.55
CA LYS A 110 -18.02 -7.20 13.69
C LYS A 110 -18.34 -5.76 14.13
N GLY A 111 -19.64 -5.44 14.30
CA GLY A 111 -20.09 -4.30 15.10
C GLY A 111 -20.86 -3.17 14.40
N GLU A 112 -20.97 -3.14 13.06
CA GLU A 112 -21.70 -2.07 12.35
C GLU A 112 -23.09 -2.56 11.86
N GLY A 113 -24.10 -1.67 11.86
CA GLY A 113 -25.41 -1.95 11.28
C GLY A 113 -25.35 -2.23 9.78
N ILE A 114 -26.35 -2.93 9.23
CA ILE A 114 -26.36 -3.37 7.81
C ILE A 114 -26.22 -2.19 6.84
N GLU A 115 -26.90 -1.06 7.08
CA GLU A 115 -26.82 0.16 6.25
C GLU A 115 -25.42 0.80 6.29
N ALA A 116 -24.82 0.92 7.48
CA ALA A 116 -23.48 1.46 7.64
C ALA A 116 -22.43 0.59 6.92
N ARG A 117 -22.63 -0.73 6.95
CA ARG A 117 -21.78 -1.69 6.22
C ARG A 117 -21.91 -1.55 4.72
N LEU A 118 -23.13 -1.39 4.21
CA LEU A 118 -23.37 -1.23 2.78
C LEU A 118 -22.72 0.05 2.26
N LEU A 119 -22.95 1.19 2.93
CA LEU A 119 -22.30 2.46 2.59
C LEU A 119 -20.77 2.40 2.66
N THR A 120 -20.24 1.68 3.67
CA THR A 120 -18.78 1.49 3.78
C THR A 120 -18.23 0.64 2.64
N ARG A 121 -18.97 -0.40 2.24
CA ARG A 121 -18.59 -1.28 1.11
C ARG A 121 -18.63 -0.53 -0.22
N GLU A 122 -19.69 0.22 -0.47
CA GLU A 122 -19.81 1.06 -1.68
C GLU A 122 -18.70 2.11 -1.77
N ARG A 123 -18.41 2.80 -0.66
CA ARG A 123 -17.29 3.76 -0.61
C ARG A 123 -15.93 3.10 -0.86
N ARG A 124 -15.70 1.92 -0.30
CA ARG A 124 -14.46 1.17 -0.56
C ARG A 124 -14.36 0.73 -2.01
N ALA A 125 -15.46 0.26 -2.61
CA ALA A 125 -15.51 -0.11 -4.01
C ALA A 125 -15.21 1.09 -4.91
N ALA A 126 -15.84 2.25 -4.65
CA ALA A 126 -15.59 3.48 -5.40
C ALA A 126 -14.12 3.96 -5.29
N VAL A 127 -13.52 3.89 -4.10
CA VAL A 127 -12.09 4.21 -3.90
C VAL A 127 -11.20 3.22 -4.66
N ARG A 128 -11.50 1.93 -4.62
CA ARG A 128 -10.76 0.90 -5.35
C ARG A 128 -10.82 1.16 -6.84
N GLU A 129 -12.01 1.36 -7.39
CA GLU A 129 -12.21 1.67 -8.80
C GLU A 129 -11.50 2.96 -9.23
N ALA A 130 -11.54 4.00 -8.40
CA ALA A 130 -10.81 5.24 -8.65
C ALA A 130 -9.29 5.02 -8.67
N LEU A 131 -8.75 4.25 -7.73
CA LEU A 131 -7.33 3.89 -7.72
C LEU A 131 -6.95 3.01 -8.93
N ASP A 132 -7.84 2.12 -9.37
CA ASP A 132 -7.59 1.22 -10.50
C ASP A 132 -7.54 1.96 -11.84
N SER A 133 -8.15 3.13 -11.95
CA SER A 133 -8.04 4.00 -13.13
C SER A 133 -6.68 4.69 -13.26
N LEU A 134 -5.86 4.71 -12.21
CA LEU A 134 -4.53 5.32 -12.23
C LEU A 134 -3.49 4.36 -12.80
N SER A 135 -2.42 4.92 -13.41
CA SER A 135 -1.23 4.10 -13.69
C SER A 135 -0.62 3.57 -12.39
N ASP A 136 0.13 2.46 -12.48
CA ASP A 136 0.79 1.86 -11.32
C ASP A 136 1.66 2.87 -10.57
N GLU A 137 2.42 3.69 -11.31
CA GLU A 137 3.30 4.70 -10.74
C GLU A 137 2.56 5.85 -10.06
N GLN A 138 1.44 6.29 -10.64
CA GLN A 138 0.58 7.30 -10.04
C GLN A 138 -0.06 6.79 -8.76
N ARG A 139 -0.58 5.55 -8.78
CA ARG A 139 -1.21 4.90 -7.64
C ARG A 139 -0.23 4.73 -6.49
N GLU A 140 0.98 4.20 -6.74
CA GLU A 140 2.02 4.02 -5.71
C GLU A 140 2.34 5.35 -5.01
N ALA A 141 2.64 6.40 -5.79
CA ALA A 141 2.99 7.70 -5.23
C ALA A 141 1.83 8.32 -4.42
N LEU A 142 0.61 8.24 -4.93
CA LEU A 142 -0.58 8.77 -4.26
C LEU A 142 -0.90 8.01 -2.96
N VAL A 143 -0.81 6.68 -2.98
CA VAL A 143 -1.10 5.84 -1.80
C VAL A 143 -0.08 6.10 -0.70
N LEU A 144 1.21 6.20 -1.02
CA LEU A 144 2.25 6.53 -0.04
C LEU A 144 2.04 7.93 0.57
N ALA A 145 1.72 8.93 -0.25
CA ALA A 145 1.52 10.28 0.22
C ALA A 145 0.23 10.43 1.05
N ARG A 146 -0.90 9.92 0.54
CA ARG A 146 -2.22 10.24 1.10
C ARG A 146 -2.61 9.32 2.25
N TYR A 147 -2.29 8.03 2.16
CA TYR A 147 -2.74 7.02 3.14
C TYR A 147 -1.68 6.67 4.18
N HIS A 148 -0.40 6.86 3.85
CA HIS A 148 0.71 6.58 4.77
C HIS A 148 1.41 7.85 5.25
N GLY A 149 1.06 9.01 4.68
CA GLY A 149 1.56 10.31 5.13
C GLY A 149 3.07 10.48 4.98
N LEU A 150 3.71 9.70 4.10
CA LEU A 150 5.16 9.80 3.91
C LEU A 150 5.55 11.14 3.28
N PRO A 151 6.60 11.80 3.76
CA PRO A 151 7.18 12.96 3.10
C PRO A 151 7.64 12.61 1.67
N TYR A 152 7.61 13.57 0.77
CA TYR A 152 8.00 13.33 -0.64
C TYR A 152 9.44 12.85 -0.81
N SER A 153 10.34 13.24 0.09
CA SER A 153 11.71 12.72 0.12
C SER A 153 11.77 11.22 0.43
N GLU A 154 10.94 10.74 1.35
CA GLU A 154 10.84 9.32 1.69
C GLU A 154 10.16 8.54 0.56
N ILE A 155 9.08 9.08 -0.03
CA ILE A 155 8.44 8.47 -1.20
C ILE A 155 9.44 8.34 -2.35
N ALA A 156 10.27 9.35 -2.58
CA ALA A 156 11.33 9.31 -3.58
C ALA A 156 12.32 8.16 -3.31
N ALA A 157 12.73 7.97 -2.07
CA ALA A 157 13.59 6.86 -1.65
C ALA A 157 12.89 5.49 -1.83
N VAL A 158 11.63 5.37 -1.40
CA VAL A 158 10.81 4.15 -1.56
C VAL A 158 10.69 3.74 -3.03
N LEU A 159 10.40 4.71 -3.91
CA LEU A 159 10.14 4.44 -5.33
C LEU A 159 11.41 4.47 -6.21
N GLY A 160 12.56 4.89 -5.68
CA GLY A 160 13.81 5.00 -6.42
C GLY A 160 13.78 6.10 -7.49
N ILE A 161 13.10 7.22 -7.24
CA ILE A 161 12.92 8.34 -8.18
C ILE A 161 13.25 9.68 -7.52
N SER A 162 13.32 10.77 -8.31
CA SER A 162 13.52 12.12 -7.76
C SER A 162 12.27 12.65 -7.07
N VAL A 163 12.44 13.57 -6.11
CA VAL A 163 11.32 14.29 -5.46
C VAL A 163 10.46 15.04 -6.48
N GLY A 164 11.06 15.58 -7.54
CA GLY A 164 10.33 16.21 -8.64
C GLY A 164 9.40 15.23 -9.37
N ALA A 165 9.88 14.00 -9.61
CA ALA A 165 9.07 12.94 -10.21
C ALA A 165 7.91 12.51 -9.30
N VAL A 166 8.13 12.45 -7.97
CA VAL A 166 7.06 12.18 -6.98
C VAL A 166 5.96 13.24 -7.10
N LYS A 167 6.33 14.53 -7.05
CA LYS A 167 5.37 15.64 -7.20
C LYS A 167 4.55 15.54 -8.48
N THR A 168 5.21 15.26 -9.60
CA THR A 168 4.56 15.11 -10.90
C THR A 168 3.60 13.92 -10.93
N ARG A 169 4.00 12.76 -10.36
CA ARG A 169 3.13 11.56 -10.28
C ARG A 169 1.89 11.82 -9.45
N ILE A 170 2.06 12.43 -8.26
CA ILE A 170 0.93 12.78 -7.38
C ILE A 170 0.01 13.80 -8.05
N PHE A 171 0.55 14.85 -8.66
CA PHE A 171 -0.24 15.84 -9.36
C PHE A 171 -1.09 15.20 -10.49
N ARG A 172 -0.47 14.38 -11.34
CA ARG A 172 -1.18 13.68 -12.42
C ARG A 172 -2.23 12.70 -11.89
N ALA A 173 -1.95 12.01 -10.77
CA ALA A 173 -2.92 11.14 -10.12
C ALA A 173 -4.14 11.92 -9.64
N VAL A 174 -3.94 13.06 -8.99
CA VAL A 174 -5.02 13.91 -8.49
C VAL A 174 -5.85 14.47 -9.64
N GLU A 175 -5.22 14.95 -10.72
CA GLU A 175 -5.95 15.46 -11.90
C GLU A 175 -6.75 14.36 -12.61
N ALA A 176 -6.20 13.16 -12.74
CA ALA A 176 -6.93 12.02 -13.29
C ALA A 176 -8.17 11.66 -12.46
N LEU A 177 -8.05 11.67 -11.13
CA LEU A 177 -9.19 11.42 -10.23
C LEU A 177 -10.24 12.53 -10.32
N LYS A 178 -9.83 13.81 -10.37
CA LYS A 178 -10.76 14.92 -10.52
C LYS A 178 -11.55 14.82 -11.83
N ALA A 179 -10.88 14.56 -12.97
CA ALA A 179 -11.54 14.40 -14.26
C ALA A 179 -12.62 13.32 -14.19
N ARG A 180 -12.32 12.17 -13.60
CA ARG A 180 -13.27 11.07 -13.43
C ARG A 180 -14.50 11.45 -12.59
N PHE A 181 -14.32 12.18 -11.49
CA PHE A 181 -15.45 12.61 -10.67
C PHE A 181 -16.31 13.67 -11.34
N HIS A 182 -15.73 14.58 -12.13
CA HIS A 182 -16.49 15.57 -12.90
C HIS A 182 -17.30 14.92 -14.04
N GLU A 183 -16.75 13.91 -14.71
CA GLU A 183 -17.47 13.13 -15.73
C GLU A 183 -18.67 12.38 -15.10
N GLY A 184 -18.52 11.83 -13.90
CA GLY A 184 -19.60 11.18 -13.16
C GLY A 184 -20.75 12.13 -12.80
N GLU A 185 -20.45 13.35 -12.35
CA GLU A 185 -21.45 14.39 -12.06
C GLU A 185 -22.18 14.87 -13.31
N THR A 186 -21.46 15.00 -14.42
CA THR A 186 -22.05 15.43 -15.71
C THR A 186 -23.00 14.35 -16.26
N THR A 187 -22.64 13.08 -16.13
CA THR A 187 -23.46 11.95 -16.58
C THR A 187 -24.72 11.79 -15.69
N TRP A 188 -24.59 12.02 -14.38
CA TRP A 188 -25.73 12.03 -13.46
C TRP A 188 -26.74 13.16 -13.77
N ASN A 189 -26.24 14.37 -14.02
CA ASN A 189 -27.08 15.53 -14.38
C ASN A 189 -27.72 15.43 -15.76
N ALA A 190 -27.13 14.68 -16.69
CA ALA A 190 -27.70 14.44 -18.02
C ALA A 190 -28.76 13.32 -18.05
N ALA A 191 -28.80 12.47 -17.03
CA ALA A 191 -29.72 11.33 -16.93
C ALA A 191 -30.99 11.64 -16.09
N ASN A 192 -31.06 12.81 -15.43
CA ASN A 192 -32.22 13.33 -14.69
C ASN A 192 -32.73 14.64 -15.30
#